data_4d23f70f2f9b4b58218b8dc56c8e2b16
#
_entry.id   4d23f70f2f9b4b58218b8dc56c8e2b16
#
_cell.length_a   1.000
_cell.length_b   1.000
_cell.length_c   1.000
_cell.angle_alpha   90.00
_cell.angle_beta   90.00
_cell.angle_gamma   90.00
#
_symmetry.space_group_name_H-M   'P 1'
#
loop_
_entity.id
_entity.type
_entity.pdbx_description
1 polymer ?
#
loop_
_entity_poly.entity_id
_entity_poly.type
_entity_poly.pdbx_seq_one_letter_code
_entity_poly.pdbx_strand_id
1 'polypeptide(L)'
;MVAVDGDTTVTGLRVRDTNTGAETTLPVTGVFVAIGHEPRSGLVREAIDVDPDGYVLVQGRTTSTSLPGVFAAGDLVDRTYRQAVTAAGSGCAAAIDAERWLAEHAATGEADSTDALIGAQR
;
A
#
# COMPACT_ATOMS: atom_id res chain seq x y z
N MET A 1 12.94 -20.70 6.61
CA MET A 1 11.98 -21.58 5.91
C MET A 1 12.65 -22.10 4.65
N VAL A 2 12.53 -23.40 4.37
CA VAL A 2 13.12 -24.06 3.19
C VAL A 2 12.02 -24.46 2.21
N ALA A 3 10.96 -25.12 2.68
CA ALA A 3 9.84 -25.52 1.85
C ALA A 3 8.57 -25.69 2.68
N VAL A 4 7.44 -25.61 1.99
CA VAL A 4 6.12 -26.01 2.51
C VAL A 4 5.79 -27.34 1.82
N ASP A 5 5.51 -28.36 2.60
CA ASP A 5 5.21 -29.69 2.11
C ASP A 5 3.69 -29.92 2.08
N GLY A 6 3.22 -30.63 1.06
CA GLY A 6 1.82 -30.94 0.82
C GLY A 6 1.50 -30.95 -0.66
N ASP A 7 0.36 -31.51 -1.02
CA ASP A 7 -0.15 -31.53 -2.39
C ASP A 7 -1.38 -30.60 -2.50
N THR A 8 -2.55 -31.04 -2.09
CA THR A 8 -3.77 -30.24 -2.05
C THR A 8 -3.95 -29.49 -0.72
N THR A 9 -3.30 -29.96 0.32
CA THR A 9 -3.30 -29.36 1.67
C THR A 9 -1.90 -29.33 2.23
N VAL A 10 -1.60 -28.34 3.09
CA VAL A 10 -0.33 -28.28 3.79
C VAL A 10 -0.23 -29.40 4.82
N THR A 11 0.87 -30.13 4.79
CA THR A 11 1.16 -31.25 5.71
C THR A 11 2.42 -31.05 6.55
N GLY A 12 3.28 -30.12 6.15
CA GLY A 12 4.52 -29.84 6.86
C GLY A 12 5.21 -28.55 6.44
N LEU A 13 6.12 -28.10 7.29
CA LEU A 13 7.00 -26.99 7.05
C LEU A 13 8.44 -27.41 7.29
N ARG A 14 9.29 -27.36 6.27
CA ARG A 14 10.74 -27.57 6.41
C ARG A 14 11.44 -26.28 6.78
N VAL A 15 12.14 -26.33 7.89
CA VAL A 15 12.95 -25.22 8.41
C VAL A 15 14.42 -25.64 8.49
N ARG A 16 15.31 -24.68 8.31
CA ARG A 16 16.74 -24.85 8.51
C ARG A 16 17.20 -23.98 9.65
N ASP A 17 17.88 -24.57 10.60
CA ASP A 17 18.58 -23.83 11.65
C ASP A 17 19.72 -23.02 11.02
N THR A 18 19.76 -21.71 11.27
CA THR A 18 20.73 -20.80 10.67
C THR A 18 22.14 -20.95 11.26
N ASN A 19 22.27 -21.50 12.46
CA ASN A 19 23.55 -21.67 13.13
C ASN A 19 24.18 -23.03 12.80
N THR A 20 23.38 -24.08 12.78
CA THR A 20 23.87 -25.45 12.59
C THR A 20 23.72 -25.96 11.16
N GLY A 21 22.85 -25.36 10.37
CA GLY A 21 22.48 -25.82 9.03
C GLY A 21 21.55 -27.03 9.03
N ALA A 22 21.18 -27.55 10.19
CA ALA A 22 20.32 -28.75 10.30
C ALA A 22 18.90 -28.43 9.82
N GLU A 23 18.31 -29.36 9.05
CA GLU A 23 16.92 -29.26 8.60
C GLU A 23 16.00 -30.11 9.47
N THR A 24 14.83 -29.57 9.74
CA THR A 24 13.76 -30.24 10.50
C THR A 24 12.42 -29.99 9.82
N THR A 25 11.56 -30.99 9.79
CA THR A 25 10.17 -30.86 9.32
C THR A 25 9.24 -30.72 10.52
N LEU A 26 8.46 -29.65 10.54
CA LEU A 26 7.40 -29.41 11.51
C LEU A 26 6.08 -29.88 10.90
N PRO A 27 5.29 -30.74 11.58
CA PRO A 27 3.97 -31.12 11.11
C PRO A 27 3.00 -29.94 11.36
N VAL A 28 2.53 -29.33 10.29
CA VAL A 28 1.61 -28.17 10.34
C VAL A 28 0.55 -28.32 9.25
N THR A 29 -0.63 -27.76 9.47
CA THR A 29 -1.76 -27.76 8.53
C THR A 29 -1.93 -26.44 7.81
N GLY A 30 -1.15 -25.42 8.16
CA GLY A 30 -1.14 -24.11 7.52
C GLY A 30 0.12 -23.34 7.86
N VAL A 31 0.51 -22.43 6.98
CA VAL A 31 1.69 -21.57 7.14
C VAL A 31 1.30 -20.15 6.79
N PHE A 32 1.57 -19.21 7.70
CA PHE A 32 1.44 -17.79 7.47
C PHE A 32 2.83 -17.15 7.40
N VAL A 33 3.06 -16.36 6.32
CA VAL A 33 4.31 -15.61 6.15
C VAL A 33 4.04 -14.16 6.53
N ALA A 34 4.62 -13.72 7.65
CA ALA A 34 4.42 -12.37 8.21
C ALA A 34 5.79 -11.72 8.44
N ILE A 35 6.57 -11.54 7.37
CA ILE A 35 7.98 -11.10 7.40
C ILE A 35 8.17 -9.61 7.11
N GLY A 36 7.10 -8.84 7.05
CA GLY A 36 7.16 -7.40 6.78
C GLY A 36 6.00 -6.95 5.90
N HIS A 37 6.02 -5.66 5.61
CA HIS A 37 5.02 -5.01 4.78
C HIS A 37 5.72 -4.15 3.73
N GLU A 38 5.29 -4.25 2.49
CA GLU A 38 5.77 -3.46 1.37
C GLU A 38 4.61 -2.64 0.80
N PRO A 39 4.66 -1.31 0.86
CA PRO A 39 3.64 -0.48 0.24
C PRO A 39 3.74 -0.58 -1.28
N ARG A 40 2.61 -0.89 -1.93
CA ARG A 40 2.55 -1.09 -3.38
C ARG A 40 2.45 0.24 -4.15
N SER A 41 3.39 1.15 -3.92
CA SER A 41 3.44 2.49 -4.53
C SER A 41 4.07 2.54 -5.92
N GLY A 42 4.53 1.41 -6.46
CA GLY A 42 5.26 1.37 -7.73
C GLY A 42 4.53 2.02 -8.90
N LEU A 43 3.19 1.99 -8.91
CA LEU A 43 2.36 2.61 -9.95
C LEU A 43 2.43 4.14 -9.94
N VAL A 44 2.63 4.75 -8.77
CA VAL A 44 2.47 6.21 -8.55
C VAL A 44 3.77 6.92 -8.15
N ARG A 45 4.84 6.19 -7.88
CA ARG A 45 6.09 6.74 -7.33
C ARG A 45 6.79 7.77 -8.24
N GLU A 46 6.49 7.79 -9.52
CA GLU A 46 7.04 8.78 -10.46
C GLU A 46 6.17 10.04 -10.55
N ALA A 47 4.94 9.99 -10.05
CA ALA A 47 3.98 11.07 -10.12
C ALA A 47 3.77 11.79 -8.79
N ILE A 48 3.96 11.12 -7.66
CA ILE A 48 3.76 11.67 -6.31
C ILE A 48 4.92 11.33 -5.39
N ASP A 49 5.08 12.11 -4.34
CA ASP A 49 6.16 11.90 -3.38
C ASP A 49 5.94 10.63 -2.57
N VAL A 50 6.99 9.80 -2.52
CA VAL A 50 7.08 8.62 -1.67
C VAL A 50 8.34 8.72 -0.81
N ASP A 51 8.31 8.09 0.34
CA ASP A 51 9.50 8.01 1.18
C ASP A 51 10.46 6.87 0.75
N PRO A 52 11.64 6.74 1.39
CA PRO A 52 12.61 5.70 1.05
C PRO A 52 12.09 4.26 1.21
N ASP A 53 11.09 4.04 2.06
CA ASP A 53 10.47 2.73 2.28
C ASP A 53 9.29 2.47 1.33
N GLY A 54 8.96 3.46 0.48
CA GLY A 54 7.92 3.37 -0.55
C GLY A 54 6.52 3.80 -0.08
N TYR A 55 6.36 4.35 1.12
CA TYR A 55 5.07 4.90 1.55
C TYR A 55 4.80 6.25 0.89
N VAL A 56 3.57 6.46 0.46
CA VAL A 56 3.13 7.73 -0.11
C VAL A 56 3.08 8.79 0.99
N LEU A 57 3.66 9.95 0.70
CA LEU A 57 3.65 11.10 1.58
C LEU A 57 2.37 11.91 1.39
N VAL A 58 1.69 12.20 2.51
CA VAL A 58 0.50 13.06 2.54
C VAL A 58 0.78 14.34 3.33
N GLN A 59 0.03 15.39 3.04
CA GLN A 59 0.25 16.72 3.59
C GLN A 59 -0.43 16.88 4.96
N GLY A 60 0.38 17.00 6.00
CA GLY A 60 -0.11 17.27 7.36
C GLY A 60 -1.06 16.20 7.88
N ARG A 61 -2.30 16.58 8.15
CA ARG A 61 -3.37 15.68 8.63
C ARG A 61 -4.42 15.36 7.57
N THR A 62 -4.19 15.75 6.34
CA THR A 62 -5.08 15.47 5.19
C THR A 62 -4.63 14.22 4.48
N THR A 63 -5.36 13.84 3.45
CA THR A 63 -5.00 12.73 2.55
C THR A 63 -4.41 13.22 1.23
N SER A 64 -4.22 14.55 1.08
CA SER A 64 -3.66 15.17 -0.12
C SER A 64 -2.20 14.75 -0.33
N THR A 65 -1.86 14.40 -1.56
CA THR A 65 -0.48 14.07 -1.97
C THR A 65 0.25 15.33 -2.49
N SER A 66 1.47 15.16 -3.01
CA SER A 66 2.20 16.23 -3.68
C SER A 66 1.57 16.65 -5.02
N LEU A 67 0.70 15.81 -5.61
CA LEU A 67 -0.01 16.11 -6.84
C LEU A 67 -1.44 16.57 -6.52
N PRO A 68 -1.84 17.80 -6.92
CA PRO A 68 -3.19 18.32 -6.69
C PRO A 68 -4.26 17.38 -7.29
N GLY A 69 -5.36 17.17 -6.55
CA GLY A 69 -6.44 16.27 -6.95
C GLY A 69 -6.16 14.78 -6.76
N VAL A 70 -5.00 14.41 -6.26
CA VAL A 70 -4.63 13.03 -5.93
C VAL A 70 -4.54 12.88 -4.42
N PHE A 71 -5.25 11.89 -3.90
CA PHE A 71 -5.36 11.60 -2.47
C PHE A 71 -4.88 10.17 -2.20
N ALA A 72 -4.26 9.95 -1.04
CA ALA A 72 -3.77 8.64 -0.65
C ALA A 72 -4.26 8.25 0.75
N ALA A 73 -4.59 6.96 0.94
CA ALA A 73 -5.12 6.44 2.18
C ALA A 73 -4.78 4.95 2.36
N GLY A 74 -5.09 4.40 3.53
CA GLY A 74 -4.89 3.00 3.85
C GLY A 74 -3.44 2.64 4.14
N ASP A 75 -3.10 1.37 3.98
CA ASP A 75 -1.77 0.83 4.27
C ASP A 75 -0.66 1.47 3.44
N LEU A 76 -1.02 2.11 2.32
CA LEU A 76 -0.10 2.82 1.44
C LEU A 76 0.54 4.04 2.12
N VAL A 77 -0.13 4.62 3.13
CA VAL A 77 0.34 5.77 3.91
C VAL A 77 0.57 5.44 5.39
N ASP A 78 0.06 4.30 5.87
CA ASP A 78 0.11 3.90 7.27
C ASP A 78 1.32 3.00 7.56
N ARG A 79 2.39 3.60 8.09
CA ARG A 79 3.58 2.87 8.54
C ARG A 79 3.40 2.13 9.86
N THR A 80 2.41 2.51 10.65
CA THR A 80 2.34 2.17 12.07
C THR A 80 1.35 1.07 12.37
N TYR A 81 0.10 1.24 11.98
CA TYR A 81 -0.99 0.37 12.43
C TYR A 81 -1.33 -0.71 11.43
N ARG A 82 -1.53 -0.34 10.16
CA ARG A 82 -1.84 -1.28 9.06
C ARG A 82 -3.00 -2.21 9.41
N GLN A 83 -4.09 -1.61 9.89
CA GLN A 83 -5.29 -2.31 10.29
C GLN A 83 -6.45 -1.92 9.38
N ALA A 84 -7.38 -2.87 9.15
CA ALA A 84 -8.55 -2.64 8.31
C ALA A 84 -9.37 -1.42 8.76
N VAL A 85 -9.49 -1.21 10.07
CA VAL A 85 -10.24 -0.08 10.62
C VAL A 85 -9.53 1.26 10.38
N THR A 86 -8.20 1.33 10.49
CA THR A 86 -7.43 2.55 10.18
C THR A 86 -7.44 2.85 8.69
N ALA A 87 -7.35 1.79 7.85
CA ALA A 87 -7.46 1.92 6.41
C ALA A 87 -8.85 2.43 5.98
N ALA A 88 -9.92 1.89 6.57
CA ALA A 88 -11.28 2.36 6.31
C ALA A 88 -11.48 3.81 6.74
N GLY A 89 -10.96 4.20 7.91
CA GLY A 89 -11.04 5.57 8.42
C GLY A 89 -10.31 6.58 7.53
N SER A 90 -9.08 6.27 7.12
CA SER A 90 -8.32 7.12 6.19
C SER A 90 -8.92 7.14 4.79
N GLY A 91 -9.50 6.03 4.32
CA GLY A 91 -10.26 5.98 3.07
C GLY A 91 -11.49 6.89 3.06
N CYS A 92 -12.23 6.91 4.18
CA CYS A 92 -13.33 7.86 4.36
C CYS A 92 -12.84 9.31 4.33
N ALA A 93 -11.72 9.63 4.99
CA ALA A 93 -11.12 10.95 4.95
C ALA A 93 -10.72 11.35 3.52
N ALA A 94 -10.12 10.43 2.75
CA ALA A 94 -9.73 10.67 1.36
C ALA A 94 -10.94 10.97 0.45
N ALA A 95 -12.05 10.26 0.65
CA ALA A 95 -13.29 10.52 -0.09
C ALA A 95 -13.84 11.93 0.20
N ILE A 96 -13.82 12.36 1.46
CA ILE A 96 -14.25 13.70 1.86
C ILE A 96 -13.31 14.78 1.30
N ASP A 97 -12.00 14.57 1.36
CA ASP A 97 -11.02 15.51 0.81
C ASP A 97 -11.18 15.63 -0.72
N ALA A 98 -11.42 14.52 -1.42
CA ALA A 98 -11.68 14.50 -2.86
C ALA A 98 -12.98 15.24 -3.22
N GLU A 99 -14.08 15.03 -2.47
CA GLU A 99 -15.34 15.72 -2.67
C GLU A 99 -15.18 17.24 -2.54
N ARG A 100 -14.49 17.69 -1.49
CA ARG A 100 -14.23 19.12 -1.26
C ARG A 100 -13.38 19.73 -2.36
N TRP A 101 -12.33 19.04 -2.75
CA TRP A 101 -11.46 19.46 -3.83
C TRP A 101 -12.22 19.64 -5.14
N LEU A 102 -13.08 18.66 -5.51
CA LEU A 102 -13.92 18.74 -6.69
C LEU A 102 -14.91 19.90 -6.64
N ALA A 103 -15.54 20.14 -5.47
CA ALA A 103 -16.48 21.25 -5.30
C ALA A 103 -15.79 22.62 -5.48
N GLU A 104 -14.57 22.78 -4.96
CA GLU A 104 -13.78 24.01 -5.10
C GLU A 104 -13.34 24.25 -6.55
N HIS A 105 -12.91 23.21 -7.26
CA HIS A 105 -12.39 23.31 -8.64
C HIS A 105 -13.50 23.34 -9.70
N ALA A 106 -14.65 22.73 -9.44
CA ALA A 106 -15.82 22.87 -10.32
C ALA A 106 -16.33 24.32 -10.38
N ALA A 107 -16.20 25.07 -9.28
CA ALA A 107 -16.61 26.48 -9.23
C ALA A 107 -15.65 27.41 -9.98
N THR A 108 -14.39 27.00 -10.17
CA THR A 108 -13.34 27.81 -10.83
C THR A 108 -13.14 27.49 -12.32
N GLY A 109 -13.81 26.48 -12.88
CA GLY A 109 -13.69 26.08 -14.28
C GLY A 109 -12.33 25.40 -14.64
N GLU A 110 -11.50 25.09 -13.65
CA GLU A 110 -10.16 24.50 -13.83
C GLU A 110 -10.15 22.96 -13.97
N ALA A 111 -11.30 22.32 -14.17
CA ALA A 111 -11.39 20.87 -14.36
C ALA A 111 -10.74 20.36 -15.65
N ASP A 112 -10.21 21.24 -16.52
CA ASP A 112 -9.75 20.88 -17.88
C ASP A 112 -8.22 20.62 -17.99
N SER A 113 -7.44 20.76 -16.91
CA SER A 113 -5.97 20.60 -17.00
C SER A 113 -5.46 19.19 -16.71
N THR A 114 -6.31 18.27 -16.23
CA THR A 114 -5.89 16.90 -15.88
C THR A 114 -5.73 16.00 -17.12
N ASP A 115 -6.44 16.31 -18.21
CA ASP A 115 -6.33 15.56 -19.49
C ASP A 115 -4.99 15.75 -20.19
N ALA A 116 -4.28 16.86 -19.93
CA ALA A 116 -2.98 17.15 -20.53
C ALA A 116 -1.85 16.28 -19.98
N LEU A 117 -1.97 15.78 -18.76
CA LEU A 117 -0.92 14.96 -18.11
C LEU A 117 -1.00 13.47 -18.49
N ILE A 118 -2.18 12.98 -18.86
CA ILE A 118 -2.38 11.56 -19.26
C ILE A 118 -2.00 11.34 -20.74
N GLY A 119 -2.02 12.39 -21.55
CA GLY A 119 -1.72 12.32 -22.99
C GLY A 119 -0.23 12.33 -23.38
N ALA A 120 0.67 12.65 -22.46
CA ALA A 120 2.10 12.84 -22.75
C ALA A 120 2.96 11.56 -22.66
N GLN A 121 2.36 10.41 -22.36
CA GLN A 121 3.07 9.12 -22.25
C GLN A 121 2.53 8.06 -23.22
N ARG A 122 2.31 8.43 -24.49
CA ARG A 122 2.12 7.47 -25.57
C ARG A 122 3.18 7.64 -26.64
#